data_da0077b5e198d3d4f0ca86df79b2248d
#
_entry.id   da0077b5e198d3d4f0ca86df79b2248d
#
_cell.length_a   1.000
_cell.length_b   1.000
_cell.length_c   1.000
_cell.angle_alpha   90.00
_cell.angle_beta   90.00
_cell.angle_gamma   90.00
#
_symmetry.space_group_name_H-M   'P 1'
#
loop_
_entity.id
_entity.type
_entity.pdbx_description
1 polymer ?
#
loop_
_entity_poly.entity_id
_entity_poly.type
_entity_poly.pdbx_seq_one_letter_code
_entity_poly.pdbx_strand_id
1 'polypeptide(L)'
;ELAIDAAIRITGSMAGDCLVIQGPPGTGKTFAASRVITALLAKNKKIGITSNSHKAVVNLIKACGEASGEVGASLLGIKVGGEVDSGVLAANPGVQFIASSTDARGRYNGGVVGGTAWLFTRPEWEDVLDFLFIDEAGQVPLANAVAMARCAKNLVLLGDQMQLEQPIQGSHPGDAGLSVLQYALKDTVASLPDVPLFHAVVPSEYGLFLGESRRMHPSVCGFISESMYESRLRSHPDCTR
;
A
#
# COMPACT_ATOMS: atom_id res chain seq x y z
N GLU A 1 -5.23 21.18 3.71
CA GLU A 1 -5.79 19.84 3.94
C GLU A 1 -4.65 18.89 4.31
N LEU A 2 -4.80 18.11 5.36
CA LEU A 2 -3.81 17.10 5.72
C LEU A 2 -3.81 15.98 4.66
N ALA A 3 -2.64 15.39 4.37
CA ALA A 3 -2.52 14.35 3.34
C ALA A 3 -3.45 13.14 3.58
N ILE A 4 -3.71 12.81 4.85
CA ILE A 4 -4.62 11.72 5.23
C ILE A 4 -6.07 12.07 4.90
N ASP A 5 -6.51 13.29 5.19
CA ASP A 5 -7.87 13.74 4.88
C ASP A 5 -8.09 13.76 3.36
N ALA A 6 -7.09 14.23 2.61
CA ALA A 6 -7.09 14.16 1.15
C ALA A 6 -7.20 12.73 0.65
N ALA A 7 -6.42 11.78 1.22
CA ALA A 7 -6.49 10.37 0.86
C ALA A 7 -7.88 9.76 1.13
N ILE A 8 -8.48 10.05 2.28
CA ILE A 8 -9.83 9.59 2.63
C ILE A 8 -10.88 10.16 1.67
N ARG A 9 -10.78 11.44 1.33
CA ARG A 9 -11.70 12.09 0.39
C ARG A 9 -11.57 11.51 -1.01
N ILE A 10 -10.34 11.38 -1.53
CA ILE A 10 -10.07 10.84 -2.86
C ILE A 10 -10.57 9.40 -2.96
N THR A 11 -10.16 8.52 -2.04
CA THR A 11 -10.60 7.11 -2.05
C THR A 11 -12.11 6.98 -1.90
N GLY A 12 -12.76 7.90 -1.21
CA GLY A 12 -14.21 7.92 -1.08
C GLY A 12 -14.97 8.19 -2.38
N SER A 13 -14.30 8.77 -3.41
CA SER A 13 -14.88 9.10 -4.71
C SER A 13 -14.37 8.23 -5.87
N MET A 14 -13.41 7.32 -5.62
CA MET A 14 -12.84 6.45 -6.66
C MET A 14 -13.87 5.49 -7.25
N ALA A 15 -13.82 5.31 -8.56
CA ALA A 15 -14.76 4.48 -9.33
C ALA A 15 -14.06 3.76 -10.49
N GLY A 16 -13.16 2.84 -10.19
CA GLY A 16 -12.33 2.14 -11.18
C GLY A 16 -10.97 2.81 -11.38
N ASP A 17 -10.41 3.36 -10.31
CA ASP A 17 -9.22 4.21 -10.35
C ASP A 17 -8.03 3.59 -9.61
N CYS A 18 -6.85 4.21 -9.79
CA CYS A 18 -5.63 3.89 -9.08
C CYS A 18 -5.10 5.15 -8.38
N LEU A 19 -4.85 5.07 -7.07
CA LEU A 19 -4.26 6.15 -6.27
C LEU A 19 -2.86 5.74 -5.80
N VAL A 20 -1.86 6.58 -6.04
CA VAL A 20 -0.52 6.44 -5.48
C VAL A 20 -0.42 7.24 -4.17
N ILE A 21 0.06 6.61 -3.10
CA ILE A 21 0.47 7.27 -1.86
C ILE A 21 1.97 7.02 -1.69
N GLN A 22 2.76 7.97 -2.17
CA GLN A 22 4.21 7.92 -2.01
C GLN A 22 4.59 8.38 -0.60
N GLY A 23 5.40 7.58 0.06
CA GLY A 23 5.95 7.94 1.37
C GLY A 23 7.38 7.46 1.53
N PRO A 24 8.34 8.37 1.58
CA PRO A 24 9.69 8.08 2.00
C PRO A 24 9.77 7.36 3.35
N PRO A 25 10.96 6.81 3.73
CA PRO A 25 11.10 6.12 5.00
C PRO A 25 10.69 6.99 6.20
N GLY A 26 9.85 6.43 7.07
CA GLY A 26 9.42 7.10 8.30
C GLY A 26 8.32 8.15 8.14
N THR A 27 7.70 8.29 6.96
CA THR A 27 6.62 9.28 6.72
C THR A 27 5.24 8.80 7.11
N GLY A 28 5.11 7.59 7.66
CA GLY A 28 3.83 7.09 8.18
C GLY A 28 2.89 6.51 7.12
N LYS A 29 3.42 5.87 6.06
CA LYS A 29 2.60 5.14 5.06
C LYS A 29 1.55 4.23 5.69
N THR A 30 1.98 3.34 6.58
CA THR A 30 1.10 2.40 7.29
C THR A 30 0.05 3.11 8.13
N PHE A 31 0.43 4.21 8.79
CA PHE A 31 -0.48 5.05 9.55
C PHE A 31 -1.54 5.70 8.65
N ALA A 32 -1.15 6.29 7.52
CA ALA A 32 -2.08 6.88 6.56
C ALA A 32 -3.02 5.82 5.96
N ALA A 33 -2.45 4.69 5.51
CA ALA A 33 -3.22 3.59 4.95
C ALA A 33 -4.27 3.04 5.92
N SER A 34 -3.91 2.83 7.20
CA SER A 34 -4.85 2.31 8.20
C SER A 34 -6.05 3.24 8.42
N ARG A 35 -5.85 4.58 8.40
CA ARG A 35 -6.95 5.56 8.53
C ARG A 35 -7.86 5.57 7.29
N VAL A 36 -7.26 5.50 6.10
CA VAL A 36 -8.03 5.38 4.85
C VAL A 36 -8.86 4.09 4.84
N ILE A 37 -8.24 2.96 5.18
CA ILE A 37 -8.93 1.66 5.26
C ILE A 37 -10.08 1.71 6.26
N THR A 38 -9.85 2.25 7.47
CA THR A 38 -10.90 2.39 8.50
C THR A 38 -12.06 3.24 8.01
N ALA A 39 -11.79 4.36 7.32
CA ALA A 39 -12.82 5.21 6.75
C ALA A 39 -13.64 4.51 5.65
N LEU A 40 -13.00 3.67 4.84
CA LEU A 40 -13.67 2.85 3.82
C LEU A 40 -14.50 1.73 4.44
N LEU A 41 -13.98 1.07 5.48
CA LEU A 41 -14.73 0.05 6.23
C LEU A 41 -16.00 0.60 6.88
N ALA A 42 -15.96 1.84 7.40
CA ALA A 42 -17.13 2.53 7.91
C ALA A 42 -18.23 2.75 6.84
N LYS A 43 -17.84 2.71 5.55
CA LYS A 43 -18.76 2.73 4.39
C LYS A 43 -19.08 1.33 3.86
N ASN A 44 -18.83 0.27 4.64
CA ASN A 44 -19.03 -1.14 4.27
C ASN A 44 -18.27 -1.58 3.02
N LYS A 45 -17.13 -0.97 2.71
CA LYS A 45 -16.28 -1.38 1.60
C LYS A 45 -15.50 -2.64 1.94
N LYS A 46 -15.30 -3.50 0.94
CA LYS A 46 -14.51 -4.74 1.01
C LYS A 46 -13.07 -4.45 0.63
N ILE A 47 -12.13 -4.69 1.54
CA ILE A 47 -10.75 -4.24 1.41
C ILE A 47 -9.77 -5.41 1.35
N GLY A 48 -8.98 -5.48 0.27
CA GLY A 48 -7.81 -6.33 0.19
C GLY A 48 -6.55 -5.61 0.67
N ILE A 49 -5.68 -6.32 1.36
CA ILE A 49 -4.36 -5.85 1.81
C ILE A 49 -3.31 -6.85 1.34
N THR A 50 -2.36 -6.40 0.53
CA THR A 50 -1.25 -7.24 0.06
C THR A 50 0.09 -6.53 0.19
N SER A 51 1.14 -7.33 0.30
CA SER A 51 2.54 -6.91 0.28
C SER A 51 3.42 -8.10 -0.09
N ASN A 52 4.72 -7.86 -0.32
CA ASN A 52 5.70 -8.90 -0.60
C ASN A 52 5.97 -9.85 0.58
N SER A 53 5.57 -9.48 1.79
CA SER A 53 5.76 -10.32 2.98
C SER A 53 4.50 -10.41 3.84
N HIS A 54 4.27 -11.58 4.42
CA HIS A 54 3.21 -11.76 5.41
C HIS A 54 3.35 -10.84 6.62
N LYS A 55 4.59 -10.51 7.01
CA LYS A 55 4.87 -9.60 8.13
C LYS A 55 4.35 -8.18 7.85
N ALA A 56 4.57 -7.66 6.64
CA ALA A 56 4.07 -6.34 6.25
C ALA A 56 2.53 -6.32 6.23
N VAL A 57 1.90 -7.37 5.69
CA VAL A 57 0.44 -7.52 5.72
C VAL A 57 -0.09 -7.51 7.16
N VAL A 58 0.53 -8.26 8.06
CA VAL A 58 0.15 -8.32 9.49
C VAL A 58 0.32 -6.96 10.16
N ASN A 59 1.42 -6.24 9.89
CA ASN A 59 1.65 -4.91 10.43
C ASN A 59 0.56 -3.90 10.00
N LEU A 60 0.12 -3.96 8.75
CA LEU A 60 -0.95 -3.08 8.28
C LEU A 60 -2.31 -3.47 8.89
N ILE A 61 -2.61 -4.77 9.02
CA ILE A 61 -3.82 -5.24 9.71
C ILE A 61 -3.81 -4.76 11.17
N LYS A 62 -2.68 -4.87 11.87
CA LYS A 62 -2.54 -4.35 13.24
C LYS A 62 -2.85 -2.87 13.32
N ALA A 63 -2.24 -2.07 12.43
CA ALA A 63 -2.51 -0.63 12.37
C ALA A 63 -3.98 -0.30 12.05
N CYS A 64 -4.65 -1.11 11.22
CA CYS A 64 -6.09 -0.99 10.97
C CYS A 64 -6.92 -1.30 12.22
N GLY A 65 -6.51 -2.29 13.02
CA GLY A 65 -7.16 -2.59 14.29
C GLY A 65 -7.04 -1.46 15.30
N GLU A 66 -5.84 -0.88 15.43
CA GLU A 66 -5.60 0.29 16.28
C GLU A 66 -6.45 1.50 15.82
N ALA A 67 -6.45 1.80 14.51
CA ALA A 67 -7.25 2.89 13.94
C ALA A 67 -8.75 2.67 14.10
N SER A 68 -9.23 1.44 13.97
CA SER A 68 -10.64 1.09 14.21
C SER A 68 -11.01 1.29 15.67
N GLY A 69 -10.15 0.88 16.61
CA GLY A 69 -10.35 1.07 18.06
C GLY A 69 -10.43 2.55 18.45
N GLU A 70 -9.64 3.43 17.83
CA GLU A 70 -9.69 4.88 18.06
C GLU A 70 -11.06 5.50 17.75
N VAL A 71 -11.82 4.91 16.81
CA VAL A 71 -13.17 5.35 16.45
C VAL A 71 -14.27 4.48 17.06
N GLY A 72 -13.93 3.61 18.03
CA GLY A 72 -14.89 2.75 18.72
C GLY A 72 -15.44 1.59 17.87
N ALA A 73 -14.78 1.24 16.77
CA ALA A 73 -15.16 0.14 15.89
C ALA A 73 -14.25 -1.09 16.09
N SER A 74 -14.76 -2.27 15.72
CA SER A 74 -13.97 -3.49 15.67
C SER A 74 -13.56 -3.81 14.25
N LEU A 75 -12.28 -4.14 14.03
CA LEU A 75 -11.81 -4.62 12.74
C LEU A 75 -12.33 -6.04 12.49
N LEU A 76 -13.02 -6.23 11.37
CA LEU A 76 -13.52 -7.53 10.91
C LEU A 76 -12.74 -7.98 9.67
N GLY A 77 -12.51 -9.29 9.52
CA GLY A 77 -11.90 -9.81 8.32
C GLY A 77 -11.16 -11.12 8.50
N ILE A 78 -10.28 -11.41 7.53
CA ILE A 78 -9.43 -12.60 7.53
C ILE A 78 -7.99 -12.26 7.16
N LYS A 79 -7.05 -12.99 7.76
CA LYS A 79 -5.64 -13.01 7.36
C LYS A 79 -5.30 -14.39 6.82
N VAL A 80 -4.77 -14.46 5.61
CA VAL A 80 -4.56 -15.71 4.88
C VAL A 80 -3.07 -16.03 4.73
N GLY A 81 -2.72 -17.29 5.06
CA GLY A 81 -1.38 -17.84 4.89
C GLY A 81 -0.32 -17.28 5.85
N GLY A 82 0.92 -17.76 5.74
CA GLY A 82 2.03 -17.42 6.63
C GLY A 82 1.85 -17.95 8.05
N GLU A 83 2.65 -17.42 8.97
CA GLU A 83 2.56 -17.80 10.39
C GLU A 83 1.42 -17.06 11.10
N VAL A 84 0.91 -17.71 12.14
CA VAL A 84 -0.10 -17.13 13.03
C VAL A 84 0.57 -16.12 13.96
N ASP A 85 0.18 -14.86 13.91
CA ASP A 85 0.55 -13.88 14.92
C ASP A 85 -0.53 -13.83 16.00
N SER A 86 -0.30 -14.57 17.07
CA SER A 86 -1.24 -14.65 18.19
C SER A 86 -1.49 -13.30 18.88
N GLY A 87 -0.49 -12.42 18.92
CA GLY A 87 -0.62 -11.09 19.51
C GLY A 87 -1.55 -10.19 18.70
N VAL A 88 -1.41 -10.22 17.36
CA VAL A 88 -2.28 -9.45 16.47
C VAL A 88 -3.72 -9.99 16.49
N LEU A 89 -3.90 -11.29 16.50
CA LEU A 89 -5.25 -11.90 16.58
C LEU A 89 -5.92 -11.63 17.93
N ALA A 90 -5.17 -11.72 19.04
CA ALA A 90 -5.69 -11.38 20.36
C ALA A 90 -6.14 -9.90 20.46
N ALA A 91 -5.39 -8.99 19.85
CA ALA A 91 -5.73 -7.58 19.78
C ALA A 91 -6.89 -7.27 18.82
N ASN A 92 -7.17 -8.17 17.86
CA ASN A 92 -8.19 -8.00 16.83
C ASN A 92 -9.08 -9.26 16.74
N PRO A 93 -9.96 -9.51 17.72
CA PRO A 93 -10.75 -10.76 17.80
C PRO A 93 -11.73 -10.94 16.63
N GLY A 94 -12.03 -9.90 15.89
CA GLY A 94 -12.83 -9.95 14.65
C GLY A 94 -12.06 -10.38 13.41
N VAL A 95 -10.73 -10.55 13.50
CA VAL A 95 -9.89 -11.02 12.39
C VAL A 95 -9.56 -12.50 12.58
N GLN A 96 -9.96 -13.35 11.63
CA GLN A 96 -9.66 -14.78 11.65
C GLN A 96 -8.41 -15.11 10.84
N PHE A 97 -7.60 -16.04 11.33
CA PHE A 97 -6.50 -16.60 10.54
C PHE A 97 -6.99 -17.80 9.72
N ILE A 98 -6.66 -17.82 8.43
CA ILE A 98 -6.97 -18.90 7.50
C ILE A 98 -5.65 -19.41 6.91
N ALA A 99 -5.27 -20.64 7.22
CA ALA A 99 -4.00 -21.20 6.76
C ALA A 99 -3.97 -21.40 5.23
N SER A 100 -5.08 -21.93 4.66
CA SER A 100 -5.19 -22.27 3.25
C SER A 100 -5.85 -21.14 2.43
N SER A 101 -5.22 -20.74 1.34
CA SER A 101 -5.82 -19.80 0.39
C SER A 101 -7.05 -20.34 -0.34
N THR A 102 -7.20 -21.67 -0.46
CA THR A 102 -8.38 -22.31 -1.06
C THR A 102 -9.64 -22.14 -0.24
N ASP A 103 -9.50 -22.10 1.10
CA ASP A 103 -10.64 -21.98 2.00
C ASP A 103 -11.03 -20.52 2.29
N ALA A 104 -10.11 -19.60 1.95
CA ALA A 104 -10.21 -18.19 2.31
C ALA A 104 -11.47 -17.53 1.74
N ARG A 105 -11.79 -17.81 0.47
CA ARG A 105 -12.95 -17.18 -0.19
C ARG A 105 -14.28 -17.55 0.49
N GLY A 106 -14.46 -18.80 0.87
CA GLY A 106 -15.67 -19.26 1.57
C GLY A 106 -15.80 -18.73 3.01
N ARG A 107 -14.70 -18.29 3.61
CA ARG A 107 -14.67 -17.70 4.95
C ARG A 107 -14.77 -16.18 4.98
N TYR A 108 -14.60 -15.54 3.83
CA TYR A 108 -14.62 -14.07 3.74
C TYR A 108 -16.04 -13.54 3.60
N ASN A 109 -16.48 -12.76 4.60
CA ASN A 109 -17.82 -12.16 4.66
C ASN A 109 -17.79 -10.62 4.63
N GLY A 110 -16.67 -10.02 4.21
CA GLY A 110 -16.49 -8.56 4.20
C GLY A 110 -15.41 -8.09 5.16
N GLY A 111 -15.26 -6.78 5.30
CA GLY A 111 -14.16 -6.20 6.06
C GLY A 111 -12.83 -6.29 5.32
N VAL A 112 -11.74 -6.60 6.04
CA VAL A 112 -10.42 -6.75 5.44
C VAL A 112 -10.11 -8.20 5.08
N VAL A 113 -9.36 -8.40 3.99
CA VAL A 113 -8.68 -9.66 3.70
C VAL A 113 -7.21 -9.37 3.43
N GLY A 114 -6.32 -9.97 4.21
CA GLY A 114 -4.87 -9.80 4.07
C GLY A 114 -4.18 -11.06 3.59
N GLY A 115 -3.32 -10.94 2.57
CA GLY A 115 -2.53 -12.04 2.04
C GLY A 115 -1.49 -11.57 1.04
N THR A 116 -0.67 -12.49 0.54
CA THR A 116 0.30 -12.20 -0.53
C THR A 116 -0.38 -12.16 -1.90
N ALA A 117 0.34 -11.72 -2.93
CA ALA A 117 -0.14 -11.63 -4.32
C ALA A 117 -0.88 -12.89 -4.79
N TRP A 118 -0.38 -14.08 -4.45
CA TRP A 118 -0.95 -15.37 -4.84
C TRP A 118 -2.40 -15.59 -4.39
N LEU A 119 -2.84 -14.94 -3.31
CA LEU A 119 -4.23 -14.98 -2.89
C LEU A 119 -5.13 -14.26 -3.88
N PHE A 120 -4.73 -13.06 -4.28
CA PHE A 120 -5.55 -12.15 -5.09
C PHE A 120 -5.51 -12.42 -6.59
N THR A 121 -4.61 -13.30 -7.06
CA THR A 121 -4.57 -13.76 -8.45
C THR A 121 -5.51 -14.93 -8.74
N ARG A 122 -6.12 -15.50 -7.70
CA ARG A 122 -7.00 -16.67 -7.83
C ARG A 122 -8.36 -16.27 -8.40
N PRO A 123 -8.95 -17.09 -9.32
CA PRO A 123 -10.21 -16.75 -9.98
C PRO A 123 -11.38 -16.46 -9.01
N GLU A 124 -11.42 -17.14 -7.87
CA GLU A 124 -12.48 -16.93 -6.87
C GLU A 124 -12.48 -15.56 -6.18
N TRP A 125 -11.44 -14.76 -6.40
CA TRP A 125 -11.36 -13.39 -5.90
C TRP A 125 -11.70 -12.33 -6.94
N GLU A 126 -11.96 -12.71 -8.19
CA GLU A 126 -12.31 -11.78 -9.26
C GLU A 126 -13.54 -10.93 -8.90
N ASP A 127 -13.44 -9.61 -9.02
CA ASP A 127 -14.47 -8.61 -8.71
C ASP A 127 -15.07 -8.69 -7.27
N VAL A 128 -14.34 -9.28 -6.32
CA VAL A 128 -14.84 -9.45 -4.94
C VAL A 128 -14.68 -8.20 -4.11
N LEU A 129 -13.61 -7.43 -4.34
CA LEU A 129 -13.20 -6.33 -3.47
C LEU A 129 -13.56 -4.97 -4.07
N ASP A 130 -13.80 -3.99 -3.21
CA ASP A 130 -13.93 -2.60 -3.63
C ASP A 130 -12.57 -1.92 -3.80
N PHE A 131 -11.60 -2.29 -2.94
CA PHE A 131 -10.24 -1.76 -2.96
C PHE A 131 -9.21 -2.86 -2.71
N LEU A 132 -8.07 -2.79 -3.41
CA LEU A 132 -6.84 -3.51 -3.07
C LEU A 132 -5.75 -2.52 -2.70
N PHE A 133 -5.28 -2.58 -1.46
CA PHE A 133 -4.11 -1.84 -0.98
C PHE A 133 -2.87 -2.71 -1.20
N ILE A 134 -1.92 -2.18 -1.98
CA ILE A 134 -0.64 -2.83 -2.27
C ILE A 134 0.44 -2.08 -1.51
N ASP A 135 0.89 -2.63 -0.38
CA ASP A 135 1.96 -2.05 0.42
C ASP A 135 3.33 -2.47 -0.12
N GLU A 136 4.33 -1.60 0.04
CA GLU A 136 5.65 -1.71 -0.58
C GLU A 136 5.58 -1.85 -2.12
N ALA A 137 4.69 -1.10 -2.76
CA ALA A 137 4.42 -1.17 -4.19
C ALA A 137 5.65 -0.90 -5.08
N GLY A 138 6.67 -0.18 -4.57
CA GLY A 138 7.97 -0.03 -5.24
C GLY A 138 8.75 -1.34 -5.40
N GLN A 139 8.36 -2.39 -4.67
CA GLN A 139 8.96 -3.72 -4.75
C GLN A 139 8.03 -4.77 -5.38
N VAL A 140 6.83 -4.40 -5.82
CA VAL A 140 5.89 -5.33 -6.44
C VAL A 140 6.04 -5.28 -7.95
N PRO A 141 6.42 -6.38 -8.62
CA PRO A 141 6.52 -6.43 -10.07
C PRO A 141 5.20 -6.06 -10.75
N LEU A 142 5.27 -5.31 -11.84
CA LEU A 142 4.10 -4.89 -12.62
C LEU A 142 3.20 -6.08 -12.99
N ALA A 143 3.80 -7.20 -13.42
CA ALA A 143 3.05 -8.40 -13.79
C ALA A 143 2.20 -8.95 -12.63
N ASN A 144 2.74 -8.93 -11.40
CA ASN A 144 2.00 -9.37 -10.21
C ASN A 144 0.84 -8.41 -9.90
N ALA A 145 1.07 -7.11 -10.01
CA ALA A 145 0.03 -6.10 -9.78
C ALA A 145 -1.11 -6.22 -10.80
N VAL A 146 -0.78 -6.40 -12.08
CA VAL A 146 -1.79 -6.62 -13.14
C VAL A 146 -2.61 -7.89 -12.88
N ALA A 147 -1.95 -8.98 -12.48
CA ALA A 147 -2.65 -10.23 -12.16
C ALA A 147 -3.60 -10.07 -10.96
N MET A 148 -3.20 -9.30 -9.94
CA MET A 148 -4.03 -9.01 -8.76
C MET A 148 -5.15 -8.02 -9.04
N ALA A 149 -4.97 -7.09 -9.99
CA ALA A 149 -5.90 -5.99 -10.23
C ALA A 149 -7.35 -6.47 -10.51
N ARG A 150 -7.51 -7.68 -11.04
CA ARG A 150 -8.82 -8.28 -11.30
C ARG A 150 -9.66 -8.54 -10.04
N CYS A 151 -9.04 -8.58 -8.86
CA CYS A 151 -9.77 -8.86 -7.62
C CYS A 151 -10.54 -7.66 -7.07
N ALA A 152 -10.23 -6.43 -7.49
CA ALA A 152 -10.77 -5.21 -6.90
C ALA A 152 -11.11 -4.15 -7.95
N LYS A 153 -12.09 -3.30 -7.62
CA LYS A 153 -12.48 -2.17 -8.47
C LYS A 153 -11.45 -1.05 -8.48
N ASN A 154 -10.81 -0.80 -7.35
CA ASN A 154 -9.85 0.29 -7.18
C ASN A 154 -8.55 -0.22 -6.58
N LEU A 155 -7.43 0.41 -6.97
CA LEU A 155 -6.11 0.12 -6.43
C LEU A 155 -5.59 1.29 -5.62
N VAL A 156 -4.94 1.00 -4.48
CA VAL A 156 -4.18 2.00 -3.72
C VAL A 156 -2.75 1.48 -3.58
N LEU A 157 -1.81 2.17 -4.21
CA LEU A 157 -0.40 1.82 -4.22
C LEU A 157 0.33 2.60 -3.13
N LEU A 158 0.84 1.90 -2.13
CA LEU A 158 1.61 2.47 -1.03
C LEU A 158 3.08 2.11 -1.23
N GLY A 159 3.96 3.08 -1.27
CA GLY A 159 5.37 2.76 -1.46
C GLY A 159 6.23 4.00 -1.70
N ASP A 160 7.39 3.74 -2.25
CA ASP A 160 8.34 4.77 -2.62
C ASP A 160 9.25 4.23 -3.73
N GLN A 161 9.15 4.79 -4.91
CA GLN A 161 9.92 4.38 -6.10
C GLN A 161 11.40 4.77 -6.00
N MET A 162 11.76 5.65 -5.07
CA MET A 162 13.15 6.05 -4.82
C MET A 162 13.87 5.11 -3.83
N GLN A 163 13.16 4.11 -3.26
CA GLN A 163 13.77 3.05 -2.45
C GLN A 163 14.26 1.89 -3.32
N LEU A 164 15.04 0.99 -2.71
CA LEU A 164 15.57 -0.19 -3.39
C LEU A 164 14.45 -1.04 -3.98
N GLU A 165 14.63 -1.41 -5.23
CA GLU A 165 13.76 -2.32 -5.94
C GLU A 165 13.92 -3.76 -5.43
N GLN A 166 12.94 -4.61 -5.75
CA GLN A 166 13.09 -6.04 -5.52
C GLN A 166 14.16 -6.60 -6.46
N PRO A 167 15.13 -7.41 -5.97
CA PRO A 167 16.10 -8.06 -6.84
C PRO A 167 15.42 -8.96 -7.88
N ILE A 168 15.72 -8.72 -9.15
CA ILE A 168 15.18 -9.50 -10.27
C ILE A 168 16.25 -10.53 -10.69
N GLN A 169 15.84 -11.79 -10.84
CA GLN A 169 16.75 -12.88 -11.23
C GLN A 169 16.93 -13.01 -12.76
N GLY A 170 16.25 -12.22 -13.55
CA GLY A 170 16.32 -12.25 -15.01
C GLY A 170 15.91 -10.94 -15.64
N SER A 171 16.22 -10.74 -16.92
CA SER A 171 15.76 -9.58 -17.68
C SER A 171 14.33 -9.80 -18.17
N HIS A 172 13.51 -8.78 -18.06
CA HIS A 172 12.15 -8.76 -18.63
C HIS A 172 12.09 -7.75 -19.79
N PRO A 173 11.37 -8.05 -20.87
CA PRO A 173 11.25 -7.12 -21.98
C PRO A 173 10.36 -5.92 -21.63
N GLY A 174 10.75 -4.75 -22.12
CA GLY A 174 9.98 -3.51 -21.95
C GLY A 174 9.68 -3.18 -20.48
N ASP A 175 8.50 -2.66 -20.23
CA ASP A 175 8.08 -2.20 -18.91
C ASP A 175 7.78 -3.34 -17.90
N ALA A 176 7.80 -4.61 -18.33
CA ALA A 176 7.53 -5.74 -17.45
C ALA A 176 8.60 -5.92 -16.34
N GLY A 177 9.77 -5.31 -16.51
CA GLY A 177 10.81 -5.24 -15.49
C GLY A 177 10.60 -4.20 -14.40
N LEU A 178 9.65 -3.27 -14.59
CA LEU A 178 9.37 -2.22 -13.63
C LEU A 178 8.55 -2.73 -12.45
N SER A 179 8.68 -2.06 -11.32
CA SER A 179 7.67 -2.17 -10.26
C SER A 179 6.37 -1.49 -10.69
N VAL A 180 5.25 -1.86 -10.06
CA VAL A 180 3.95 -1.23 -10.33
C VAL A 180 4.00 0.28 -10.04
N LEU A 181 4.76 0.69 -9.04
CA LEU A 181 4.88 2.10 -8.67
C LEU A 181 5.70 2.89 -9.69
N GLN A 182 6.83 2.34 -10.17
CA GLN A 182 7.60 2.94 -11.25
C GLN A 182 6.79 3.06 -12.54
N TYR A 183 6.02 2.02 -12.88
CA TYR A 183 5.15 2.06 -14.04
C TYR A 183 4.06 3.12 -13.91
N ALA A 184 3.40 3.23 -12.75
CA ALA A 184 2.37 4.22 -12.50
C ALA A 184 2.90 5.68 -12.52
N LEU A 185 4.19 5.86 -12.20
CA LEU A 185 4.84 7.17 -12.15
C LEU A 185 5.81 7.41 -13.32
N LYS A 186 5.76 6.56 -14.36
CA LYS A 186 6.60 6.70 -15.55
C LYS A 186 6.35 8.04 -16.24
N ASP A 187 7.40 8.81 -16.43
CA ASP A 187 7.35 10.01 -17.25
C ASP A 187 7.42 9.64 -18.73
N THR A 188 6.27 9.61 -19.39
CA THR A 188 6.15 9.22 -20.81
C THR A 188 6.73 10.26 -21.76
N VAL A 189 6.95 11.48 -21.30
CA VAL A 189 7.51 12.58 -22.12
C VAL A 189 9.05 12.55 -22.05
N ALA A 190 9.61 12.34 -20.85
CA ALA A 190 11.04 12.35 -20.63
C ALA A 190 11.72 11.00 -20.86
N SER A 191 10.95 9.88 -20.84
CA SER A 191 11.51 8.52 -21.01
C SER A 191 12.09 8.30 -22.39
N LEU A 192 13.33 7.78 -22.42
CA LEU A 192 13.98 7.28 -23.63
C LEU A 192 13.56 5.82 -23.88
N PRO A 193 13.70 5.28 -25.12
CA PRO A 193 13.24 3.91 -25.43
C PRO A 193 13.80 2.82 -24.52
N ASP A 194 15.06 2.95 -24.08
CA ASP A 194 15.75 1.93 -23.28
C ASP A 194 16.01 2.38 -21.82
N VAL A 195 15.61 3.60 -21.46
CA VAL A 195 15.82 4.15 -20.10
C VAL A 195 14.54 4.85 -19.66
N PRO A 196 13.62 4.11 -19.03
CA PRO A 196 12.41 4.72 -18.50
C PRO A 196 12.76 5.67 -17.36
N LEU A 197 12.28 6.91 -17.47
CA LEU A 197 12.32 7.88 -16.39
C LEU A 197 10.96 7.92 -15.69
N PHE A 198 10.97 8.13 -14.40
CA PHE A 198 9.76 8.27 -13.60
C PHE A 198 9.90 9.45 -12.63
N HIS A 199 8.80 10.02 -12.24
CA HIS A 199 8.77 11.16 -11.33
C HIS A 199 9.37 10.78 -9.97
N ALA A 200 10.32 11.57 -9.49
CA ALA A 200 10.94 11.37 -8.18
C ALA A 200 9.92 11.62 -7.05
N VAL A 201 9.04 12.59 -7.25
CA VAL A 201 7.91 12.87 -6.36
C VAL A 201 6.62 12.71 -7.15
N VAL A 202 5.65 12.00 -6.58
CA VAL A 202 4.36 11.76 -7.21
C VAL A 202 3.69 13.10 -7.60
N PRO A 203 3.31 13.29 -8.88
CA PRO A 203 2.49 14.42 -9.31
C PRO A 203 1.10 14.39 -8.65
N SER A 204 0.53 15.57 -8.42
CA SER A 204 -0.76 15.71 -7.72
C SER A 204 -1.95 15.05 -8.43
N GLU A 205 -1.86 14.87 -9.74
CA GLU A 205 -2.85 14.18 -10.58
C GLU A 205 -2.81 12.65 -10.42
N TYR A 206 -1.69 12.08 -9.97
CA TYR A 206 -1.53 10.63 -9.78
C TYR A 206 -1.66 10.21 -8.32
N GLY A 207 -1.42 11.13 -7.37
CA GLY A 207 -1.46 10.72 -5.99
C GLY A 207 -1.02 11.75 -4.96
N LEU A 208 -0.61 11.24 -3.82
CA LEU A 208 -0.25 12.01 -2.64
C LEU A 208 1.18 11.72 -2.21
N PHE A 209 1.91 12.76 -1.85
CA PHE A 209 3.25 12.67 -1.26
C PHE A 209 3.18 12.92 0.25
N LEU A 210 3.65 11.96 1.05
CA LEU A 210 3.81 12.12 2.49
C LEU A 210 5.16 12.78 2.77
N GLY A 211 5.17 14.09 2.92
CA GLY A 211 6.39 14.90 2.95
C GLY A 211 7.04 15.09 4.32
N GLU A 212 6.60 14.39 5.39
CA GLU A 212 7.16 14.56 6.72
C GLU A 212 7.67 13.23 7.31
N SER A 213 8.97 13.11 7.49
CA SER A 213 9.60 11.95 8.12
C SER A 213 9.72 12.10 9.63
N ARG A 214 9.20 11.10 10.35
CA ARG A 214 9.34 10.96 11.82
C ARG A 214 10.45 10.00 12.22
N ARG A 215 11.38 9.73 11.31
CA ARG A 215 12.49 8.80 11.52
C ARG A 215 13.86 9.45 11.30
N MET A 216 13.97 10.36 10.32
CA MET A 216 15.24 10.91 9.89
C MET A 216 15.59 12.18 10.67
N HIS A 217 16.83 12.25 11.17
CA HIS A 217 17.38 13.47 11.73
C HIS A 217 17.42 14.58 10.65
N PRO A 218 17.21 15.88 10.99
CA PRO A 218 17.13 16.97 10.02
C PRO A 218 18.29 17.04 9.04
N SER A 219 19.54 16.84 9.51
CA SER A 219 20.73 16.89 8.66
C SER A 219 20.78 15.79 7.60
N VAL A 220 20.27 14.59 7.90
CA VAL A 220 20.16 13.48 6.95
C VAL A 220 18.98 13.71 6.04
N CYS A 221 17.85 14.14 6.58
CA CYS A 221 16.63 14.40 5.85
C CYS A 221 16.83 15.50 4.79
N GLY A 222 17.57 16.57 5.11
CA GLY A 222 17.87 17.65 4.18
C GLY A 222 18.60 17.15 2.93
N PHE A 223 19.71 16.42 3.14
CA PHE A 223 20.48 15.83 2.04
C PHE A 223 19.64 14.89 1.16
N ILE A 224 18.89 13.98 1.78
CA ILE A 224 18.02 13.03 1.07
C ILE A 224 16.91 13.77 0.32
N SER A 225 16.32 14.81 0.92
CA SER A 225 15.27 15.62 0.32
C SER A 225 15.73 16.31 -0.96
N GLU A 226 16.88 16.96 -0.91
CA GLU A 226 17.48 17.64 -2.07
C GLU A 226 17.87 16.65 -3.17
N SER A 227 18.45 15.50 -2.80
CA SER A 227 18.97 14.54 -3.77
C SER A 227 17.90 13.67 -4.43
N MET A 228 16.78 13.38 -3.76
CA MET A 228 15.84 12.34 -4.17
C MET A 228 14.36 12.77 -4.19
N TYR A 229 13.99 13.88 -3.54
CA TYR A 229 12.57 14.24 -3.36
C TYR A 229 12.29 15.72 -3.65
N GLU A 230 13.04 16.34 -4.55
CA GLU A 230 12.80 17.71 -5.04
C GLU A 230 12.68 18.72 -3.89
N SER A 231 13.44 18.52 -2.80
CA SER A 231 13.38 19.33 -1.57
C SER A 231 12.00 19.34 -0.87
N ARG A 232 11.13 18.37 -1.15
CA ARG A 232 9.77 18.27 -0.60
C ARG A 232 9.65 17.45 0.68
N LEU A 233 10.69 16.68 1.03
CA LEU A 233 10.72 15.89 2.26
C LEU A 233 11.26 16.73 3.42
N ARG A 234 10.60 16.69 4.58
CA ARG A 234 11.00 17.41 5.80
C ARG A 234 11.11 16.45 6.98
N SER A 235 12.00 16.76 7.91
CA SER A 235 12.08 16.05 9.18
C SER A 235 11.06 16.61 10.17
N HIS A 236 10.36 15.73 10.88
CA HIS A 236 9.51 16.16 12.00
C HIS A 236 10.35 16.78 13.12
N PRO A 237 9.90 17.84 13.80
CA PRO A 237 10.65 18.51 14.86
C PRO A 237 11.17 17.57 15.97
N ASP A 238 10.44 16.51 16.29
CA ASP A 238 10.83 15.54 17.33
C ASP A 238 12.06 14.68 16.94
N CYS A 239 12.50 14.71 15.68
CA CYS A 239 13.66 13.96 15.19
C CYS A 239 15.02 14.64 15.45
N THR A 240 15.05 15.68 16.25
CA THR A 240 16.28 16.41 16.64
C THR A 240 17.00 15.81 17.86
N ARG A 241 16.46 14.72 18.44
CA ARG A 241 17.00 14.05 19.63
C ARG A 241 17.71 12.75 19.30
#